data_3eb3771176c3a58a1a6bc86a28793f6e
#
_entry.id   3eb3771176c3a58a1a6bc86a28793f6e
#
_cell.length_a   1.000
_cell.length_b   1.000
_cell.length_c   1.000
_cell.angle_alpha   90.00
_cell.angle_beta   90.00
_cell.angle_gamma   90.00
#
_symmetry.space_group_name_H-M   'P 1'
#
loop_
_entity.id
_entity.type
_entity.pdbx_description
1 polymer ?
#
loop_
_entity_poly.entity_id
_entity_poly.type
_entity_poly.pdbx_seq_one_letter_code
_entity_poly.pdbx_strand_id
1 'polypeptide(L)'
;MTKTKKSLITTFVILTIIASGLWYLHCDLYQIPNSRIGQNETYAEMPLDSFHHYVNLPIDHNQPTKGLFRGFYQLSPSFYKNKNITFLLTDGQMELVSTKTDFQFFENVLRGSSYVLIGVRGHSPTLFPEAYKNGDVDYEVALRLFNSDQQVQDIEWVRLDLVKKGLLGKDDKINVFGASGAGILTQQYISKYGANVNRVILESTGAPDLSQKYGVKYSPDFKDFNPEGDKILNELLAKKSIDKQSLSNILYQTGRTEKKPKDAQIKILEKLQNGGSLFQYKFKPITNLSVLDYMIKTPTEIMARVQFYLKILFSLILLLSPSATREEILFRAI
;
A
#
# COMPACT_ATOMS: atom_id res chain seq x y z
N MET A 1 -22.90 -34.65 36.62
CA MET A 1 -22.21 -33.36 36.39
C MET A 1 -23.22 -32.23 36.45
N THR A 2 -23.05 -31.28 37.36
CA THR A 2 -23.99 -30.17 37.55
C THR A 2 -24.01 -29.28 36.29
N LYS A 3 -25.15 -28.59 36.04
CA LYS A 3 -25.28 -27.65 34.88
C LYS A 3 -24.13 -26.63 34.82
N THR A 4 -23.69 -26.16 35.98
CA THR A 4 -22.56 -25.19 36.12
C THR A 4 -21.22 -25.78 35.65
N LYS A 5 -20.92 -27.04 35.99
CA LYS A 5 -19.70 -27.73 35.53
C LYS A 5 -19.71 -27.93 34.01
N LYS A 6 -20.86 -28.25 33.39
CA LYS A 6 -20.99 -28.39 31.95
C LYS A 6 -20.77 -27.03 31.24
N SER A 7 -21.37 -25.95 31.75
CA SER A 7 -21.20 -24.61 31.23
C SER A 7 -19.74 -24.15 31.27
N LEU A 8 -19.05 -24.34 32.39
CA LEU A 8 -17.62 -24.00 32.56
C LEU A 8 -16.73 -24.75 31.56
N ILE A 9 -16.96 -26.06 31.39
CA ILE A 9 -16.19 -26.85 30.40
C ILE A 9 -16.44 -26.36 28.98
N THR A 10 -17.69 -26.08 28.61
CA THR A 10 -18.03 -25.57 27.30
C THR A 10 -17.36 -24.20 27.02
N THR A 11 -17.41 -23.31 28.00
CA THR A 11 -16.75 -21.98 27.88
C THR A 11 -15.24 -22.14 27.73
N PHE A 12 -14.60 -23.03 28.52
CA PHE A 12 -13.16 -23.29 28.42
C PHE A 12 -12.78 -23.85 27.04
N VAL A 13 -13.54 -24.81 26.52
CA VAL A 13 -13.32 -25.39 25.19
C VAL A 13 -13.43 -24.32 24.12
N ILE A 14 -14.45 -23.45 24.15
CA ILE A 14 -14.62 -22.35 23.20
C ILE A 14 -13.44 -21.40 23.28
N LEU A 15 -13.03 -20.99 24.48
CA LEU A 15 -11.87 -20.09 24.64
C LEU A 15 -10.57 -20.71 24.12
N THR A 16 -10.39 -22.02 24.35
CA THR A 16 -9.21 -22.76 23.83
C THR A 16 -9.21 -22.79 22.30
N ILE A 17 -10.35 -23.04 21.67
CA ILE A 17 -10.48 -23.03 20.19
C ILE A 17 -10.17 -21.64 19.65
N ILE A 18 -10.72 -20.58 20.27
CA ILE A 18 -10.45 -19.20 19.86
C ILE A 18 -8.96 -18.87 20.02
N ALA A 19 -8.36 -19.19 21.17
CA ALA A 19 -6.94 -18.95 21.42
C ALA A 19 -6.04 -19.71 20.43
N SER A 20 -6.37 -20.98 20.14
CA SER A 20 -5.63 -21.78 19.16
C SER A 20 -5.78 -21.23 17.74
N GLY A 21 -6.97 -20.78 17.37
CA GLY A 21 -7.21 -20.13 16.10
C GLY A 21 -6.44 -18.81 15.96
N LEU A 22 -6.44 -17.98 16.99
CA LEU A 22 -5.66 -16.73 17.01
C LEU A 22 -4.15 -16.99 16.98
N TRP A 23 -3.69 -18.03 17.69
CA TRP A 23 -2.29 -18.45 17.65
C TRP A 23 -1.88 -18.94 16.27
N TYR A 24 -2.71 -19.76 15.63
CA TYR A 24 -2.47 -20.23 14.26
C TYR A 24 -2.40 -19.07 13.28
N LEU A 25 -3.36 -18.14 13.33
CA LEU A 25 -3.36 -16.94 12.52
C LEU A 25 -2.13 -16.07 12.80
N HIS A 26 -1.72 -15.94 14.07
CA HIS A 26 -0.50 -15.23 14.42
C HIS A 26 0.73 -15.88 13.79
N CYS A 27 0.90 -17.19 13.91
CA CYS A 27 2.03 -17.90 13.32
C CYS A 27 2.05 -17.83 11.79
N ASP A 28 0.89 -17.85 11.15
CA ASP A 28 0.77 -17.79 9.69
C ASP A 28 1.00 -16.37 9.15
N LEU A 29 0.41 -15.37 9.80
CA LEU A 29 0.48 -13.97 9.39
C LEU A 29 1.80 -13.27 9.80
N TYR A 30 2.51 -13.79 10.82
CA TYR A 30 3.71 -13.16 11.38
C TYR A 30 4.98 -13.99 11.14
N GLN A 31 5.04 -14.69 10.00
CA GLN A 31 6.24 -15.41 9.61
C GLN A 31 7.35 -14.43 9.20
N ILE A 32 8.42 -14.43 9.97
CA ILE A 32 9.64 -13.73 9.60
C ILE A 32 10.45 -14.66 8.71
N PRO A 33 10.88 -14.21 7.53
CA PRO A 33 11.68 -15.06 6.66
C PRO A 33 13.05 -15.36 7.31
N ASN A 34 13.41 -16.63 7.36
CA ASN A 34 14.71 -17.08 7.88
C ASN A 34 15.84 -16.93 6.85
N SER A 35 15.47 -16.93 5.56
CA SER A 35 16.42 -16.80 4.46
C SER A 35 15.77 -16.05 3.31
N ARG A 36 16.62 -15.43 2.48
CA ARG A 36 16.19 -14.89 1.20
C ARG A 36 16.17 -16.00 0.16
N ILE A 37 15.32 -15.84 -0.84
CA ILE A 37 15.36 -16.69 -2.03
C ILE A 37 16.67 -16.42 -2.77
N GLY A 38 17.46 -17.47 -3.00
CA GLY A 38 18.73 -17.41 -3.68
C GLY A 38 18.58 -17.01 -5.16
N GLN A 39 19.69 -16.50 -5.73
CA GLN A 39 19.70 -15.97 -7.10
C GLN A 39 19.27 -16.98 -8.20
N ASN A 40 19.41 -18.28 -7.93
CA ASN A 40 19.07 -19.36 -8.87
C ASN A 40 17.80 -20.12 -8.49
N GLU A 41 17.16 -19.75 -7.41
CA GLU A 41 15.92 -20.38 -6.99
C GLU A 41 14.74 -19.83 -7.79
N THR A 42 13.68 -20.62 -7.88
CA THR A 42 12.42 -20.23 -8.51
C THR A 42 11.32 -20.15 -7.46
N TYR A 43 10.38 -19.25 -7.66
CA TYR A 43 9.19 -19.20 -6.83
C TYR A 43 8.25 -20.32 -7.23
N ALA A 44 7.90 -21.20 -6.29
CA ALA A 44 7.12 -22.42 -6.56
C ALA A 44 5.79 -22.15 -7.28
N GLU A 45 5.25 -20.95 -7.10
CA GLU A 45 3.94 -20.56 -7.62
C GLU A 45 4.00 -19.73 -8.91
N MET A 46 5.19 -19.30 -9.34
CA MET A 46 5.34 -18.50 -10.55
C MET A 46 5.46 -19.42 -11.79
N PRO A 47 4.61 -19.25 -12.80
CA PRO A 47 4.70 -20.02 -14.04
C PRO A 47 6.07 -19.89 -14.72
N LEU A 48 6.51 -20.98 -15.35
CA LEU A 48 7.72 -20.99 -16.18
C LEU A 48 7.30 -20.88 -17.66
N ASP A 49 7.09 -19.66 -18.10
CA ASP A 49 6.66 -19.35 -19.47
C ASP A 49 7.37 -18.10 -20.02
N SER A 50 6.94 -17.62 -21.19
CA SER A 50 7.50 -16.42 -21.82
C SER A 50 7.00 -15.10 -21.24
N PHE A 51 6.09 -15.11 -20.28
CA PHE A 51 5.49 -13.91 -19.69
C PHE A 51 6.01 -13.64 -18.27
N HIS A 52 6.60 -14.65 -17.61
CA HIS A 52 7.09 -14.55 -16.24
C HIS A 52 8.61 -14.61 -16.21
N HIS A 53 9.23 -13.57 -15.73
CA HIS A 53 10.68 -13.40 -15.76
C HIS A 53 11.26 -13.15 -14.38
N TYR A 54 12.44 -13.71 -14.14
CA TYR A 54 13.27 -13.41 -12.99
C TYR A 54 14.33 -12.37 -13.34
N VAL A 55 14.68 -11.57 -12.34
CA VAL A 55 15.78 -10.60 -12.40
C VAL A 55 16.54 -10.62 -11.07
N ASN A 56 17.85 -10.63 -11.12
CA ASN A 56 18.67 -10.52 -9.90
C ASN A 56 18.90 -9.05 -9.60
N LEU A 57 18.43 -8.60 -8.45
CA LEU A 57 18.45 -7.21 -8.01
C LEU A 57 19.36 -7.05 -6.78
N PRO A 58 20.11 -5.96 -6.64
CA PRO A 58 20.86 -5.69 -5.42
C PRO A 58 19.92 -5.59 -4.20
N ILE A 59 20.34 -6.20 -3.09
CA ILE A 59 19.64 -6.03 -1.81
C ILE A 59 19.66 -4.55 -1.41
N ASP A 60 20.80 -3.92 -1.61
CA ASP A 60 21.01 -2.48 -1.38
C ASP A 60 21.76 -1.90 -2.59
N HIS A 61 21.07 -1.10 -3.39
CA HIS A 61 21.68 -0.46 -4.56
C HIS A 61 22.82 0.49 -4.22
N ASN A 62 22.83 1.02 -2.98
CA ASN A 62 23.94 1.85 -2.50
C ASN A 62 25.15 1.02 -2.06
N GLN A 63 24.97 -0.29 -1.85
CA GLN A 63 26.00 -1.25 -1.44
C GLN A 63 25.83 -2.59 -2.18
N PRO A 64 26.01 -2.62 -3.53
CA PRO A 64 25.72 -3.81 -4.35
C PRO A 64 26.50 -5.07 -3.96
N THR A 65 27.65 -4.87 -3.31
CA THR A 65 28.50 -5.97 -2.80
C THR A 65 27.87 -6.76 -1.65
N LYS A 66 26.80 -6.24 -1.02
CA LYS A 66 26.05 -6.96 0.03
C LYS A 66 25.25 -8.15 -0.48
N GLY A 67 25.17 -8.32 -1.79
CA GLY A 67 24.54 -9.45 -2.43
C GLY A 67 23.30 -9.05 -3.25
N LEU A 68 22.73 -10.07 -3.88
CA LEU A 68 21.56 -9.96 -4.76
C LEU A 68 20.41 -10.76 -4.18
N PHE A 69 19.18 -10.36 -4.50
CA PHE A 69 18.00 -11.16 -4.29
C PHE A 69 17.31 -11.46 -5.61
N ARG A 70 16.47 -12.48 -5.61
CA ARG A 70 15.69 -12.88 -6.78
C ARG A 70 14.41 -12.06 -6.85
N GLY A 71 14.39 -11.02 -7.67
CA GLY A 71 13.18 -10.30 -8.04
C GLY A 71 12.48 -10.94 -9.24
N PHE A 72 11.29 -10.43 -9.59
CA PHE A 72 10.55 -10.89 -10.75
C PHE A 72 9.76 -9.75 -11.40
N TYR A 73 9.39 -9.97 -12.66
CA TYR A 73 8.44 -9.13 -13.38
C TYR A 73 7.62 -9.99 -14.35
N GLN A 74 6.48 -9.45 -14.75
CA GLN A 74 5.52 -10.15 -15.60
C GLN A 74 5.18 -9.27 -16.80
N LEU A 75 5.08 -9.90 -17.95
CA LEU A 75 4.73 -9.27 -19.22
C LEU A 75 3.23 -9.46 -19.48
N SER A 76 2.55 -8.42 -19.96
CA SER A 76 1.13 -8.50 -20.31
C SER A 76 0.85 -9.56 -21.38
N PRO A 77 -0.38 -10.11 -21.45
CA PRO A 77 -0.76 -11.04 -22.52
C PRO A 77 -0.57 -10.49 -23.93
N SER A 78 -0.61 -9.15 -24.08
CA SER A 78 -0.40 -8.46 -25.36
C SER A 78 1.03 -7.99 -25.58
N PHE A 79 1.98 -8.31 -24.70
CA PHE A 79 3.34 -7.77 -24.72
C PHE A 79 4.04 -7.90 -26.07
N TYR A 80 3.97 -9.07 -26.69
CA TYR A 80 4.65 -9.34 -27.96
C TYR A 80 3.94 -8.77 -29.21
N LYS A 81 2.74 -8.19 -29.03
CA LYS A 81 1.94 -7.66 -30.15
C LYS A 81 2.18 -6.17 -30.39
N ASN A 82 2.76 -5.46 -29.44
CA ASN A 82 2.92 -4.01 -29.51
C ASN A 82 4.30 -3.61 -29.00
N LYS A 83 4.96 -2.66 -29.70
CA LYS A 83 6.29 -2.16 -29.33
C LYS A 83 6.28 -1.06 -28.29
N ASN A 84 5.13 -0.44 -28.03
CA ASN A 84 5.01 0.62 -27.01
C ASN A 84 4.84 0.01 -25.63
N ILE A 85 5.92 -0.23 -24.93
CA ILE A 85 5.91 -0.87 -23.61
C ILE A 85 5.60 0.16 -22.54
N THR A 86 4.64 -0.15 -21.66
CA THR A 86 4.28 0.65 -20.51
C THR A 86 4.69 -0.07 -19.22
N PHE A 87 5.50 0.56 -18.39
CA PHE A 87 5.76 0.08 -17.02
C PHE A 87 4.62 0.57 -16.12
N LEU A 88 3.82 -0.34 -15.62
CA LEU A 88 2.80 -0.05 -14.63
C LEU A 88 3.42 -0.18 -13.24
N LEU A 89 3.61 0.95 -12.57
CA LEU A 89 4.25 0.98 -11.27
C LEU A 89 3.24 0.80 -10.15
N THR A 90 3.66 0.10 -9.10
CA THR A 90 2.92 -0.05 -7.84
C THR A 90 3.78 0.43 -6.69
N ASP A 91 3.18 1.15 -5.75
CA ASP A 91 3.91 1.80 -4.65
C ASP A 91 4.21 0.86 -3.47
N GLY A 92 3.67 -0.34 -3.52
CA GLY A 92 3.87 -1.33 -2.48
C GLY A 92 3.02 -1.14 -1.22
N GLN A 93 2.05 -0.24 -1.21
CA GLN A 93 1.06 -0.17 -0.13
C GLN A 93 0.14 -1.39 -0.15
N MET A 94 -0.12 -1.95 -1.33
CA MET A 94 -0.88 -3.18 -1.53
C MET A 94 -0.08 -4.11 -2.43
N GLU A 95 -0.17 -5.42 -2.19
CA GLU A 95 0.40 -6.42 -3.09
C GLU A 95 -0.49 -6.57 -4.33
N LEU A 96 -0.37 -5.63 -5.26
CA LEU A 96 -1.07 -5.67 -6.54
C LEU A 96 -0.38 -6.59 -7.55
N VAL A 97 0.91 -6.81 -7.37
CA VAL A 97 1.73 -7.69 -8.22
C VAL A 97 2.34 -8.78 -7.35
N SER A 98 1.93 -10.00 -7.57
CA SER A 98 2.43 -11.20 -6.90
C SER A 98 2.91 -12.22 -7.93
N THR A 99 3.46 -13.33 -7.47
CA THR A 99 3.83 -14.44 -8.34
C THR A 99 2.64 -15.11 -9.05
N LYS A 100 1.41 -14.83 -8.58
CA LYS A 100 0.13 -15.32 -9.12
C LYS A 100 -0.78 -14.16 -9.57
N THR A 101 -0.22 -13.10 -10.11
CA THR A 101 -1.02 -11.93 -10.52
C THR A 101 -2.10 -12.32 -11.52
N ASP A 102 -3.34 -11.93 -11.23
CA ASP A 102 -4.42 -11.95 -12.20
C ASP A 102 -4.33 -10.69 -13.10
N PHE A 103 -4.05 -10.89 -14.38
CA PHE A 103 -3.96 -9.81 -15.35
C PHE A 103 -5.30 -9.12 -15.64
N GLN A 104 -6.44 -9.72 -15.28
CA GLN A 104 -7.76 -9.16 -15.61
C GLN A 104 -7.94 -7.75 -15.04
N PHE A 105 -7.45 -7.51 -13.83
CA PHE A 105 -7.48 -6.16 -13.23
C PHE A 105 -6.73 -5.14 -14.09
N PHE A 106 -5.52 -5.49 -14.52
CA PHE A 106 -4.65 -4.59 -15.30
C PHE A 106 -5.13 -4.43 -16.74
N GLU A 107 -5.70 -5.47 -17.34
CA GLU A 107 -6.32 -5.42 -18.66
C GLU A 107 -7.51 -4.45 -18.71
N ASN A 108 -8.21 -4.22 -17.58
CA ASN A 108 -9.27 -3.20 -17.52
C ASN A 108 -8.72 -1.77 -17.62
N VAL A 109 -7.48 -1.54 -17.16
CA VAL A 109 -6.82 -0.22 -17.20
C VAL A 109 -6.06 -0.02 -18.51
N LEU A 110 -5.31 -1.02 -18.95
CA LEU A 110 -4.35 -0.95 -20.07
C LEU A 110 -4.70 -1.90 -21.21
N ARG A 111 -5.99 -2.11 -21.45
CA ARG A 111 -6.54 -3.10 -22.42
C ARG A 111 -5.77 -3.15 -23.74
N GLY A 112 -5.23 -4.34 -24.05
CA GLY A 112 -4.54 -4.60 -25.30
C GLY A 112 -3.20 -3.89 -25.48
N SER A 113 -2.73 -3.18 -24.45
CA SER A 113 -1.41 -2.56 -24.42
C SER A 113 -0.33 -3.57 -24.03
N SER A 114 0.90 -3.29 -24.42
CA SER A 114 2.07 -4.00 -23.89
C SER A 114 2.50 -3.34 -22.59
N TYR A 115 2.38 -4.05 -21.46
CA TYR A 115 2.82 -3.53 -20.17
C TYR A 115 3.66 -4.53 -19.40
N VAL A 116 4.41 -4.02 -18.44
CA VAL A 116 5.27 -4.77 -17.53
C VAL A 116 4.80 -4.49 -16.11
N LEU A 117 4.57 -5.56 -15.34
CA LEU A 117 4.29 -5.54 -13.91
C LEU A 117 5.54 -5.99 -13.18
N ILE A 118 5.96 -5.25 -12.16
CA ILE A 118 7.21 -5.51 -11.42
C ILE A 118 6.85 -5.90 -10.00
N GLY A 119 7.36 -7.05 -9.56
CA GLY A 119 7.27 -7.48 -8.16
C GLY A 119 8.03 -6.50 -7.27
N VAL A 120 7.33 -5.95 -6.27
CA VAL A 120 7.90 -4.91 -5.41
C VAL A 120 8.76 -5.54 -4.32
N ARG A 121 9.98 -5.04 -4.12
CA ARG A 121 10.86 -5.46 -3.02
C ARG A 121 10.17 -5.32 -1.66
N GLY A 122 10.38 -6.27 -0.77
CA GLY A 122 9.75 -6.31 0.55
C GLY A 122 8.28 -6.74 0.54
N HIS A 123 7.72 -7.20 -0.60
CA HIS A 123 6.53 -8.04 -0.64
C HIS A 123 6.96 -9.51 -0.69
N SER A 124 6.09 -10.41 -0.21
CA SER A 124 6.32 -11.83 -0.40
C SER A 124 6.43 -12.15 -1.90
N PRO A 125 7.41 -12.93 -2.34
CA PRO A 125 8.46 -13.61 -1.56
C PRO A 125 9.77 -12.82 -1.41
N THR A 126 9.81 -11.53 -1.76
CA THR A 126 11.04 -10.72 -1.78
C THR A 126 11.33 -10.03 -0.44
N LEU A 127 11.08 -10.74 0.65
CA LEU A 127 11.35 -10.26 2.01
C LEU A 127 12.82 -10.44 2.38
N PHE A 128 13.33 -9.51 3.18
CA PHE A 128 14.72 -9.53 3.65
C PHE A 128 14.77 -9.84 5.15
N PRO A 129 15.36 -10.97 5.55
CA PRO A 129 15.54 -11.31 6.98
C PRO A 129 16.21 -10.21 7.78
N GLU A 130 17.12 -9.45 7.14
CA GLU A 130 17.85 -8.36 7.75
C GLU A 130 16.96 -7.20 8.23
N ALA A 131 15.77 -7.08 7.69
CA ALA A 131 14.81 -6.06 8.13
C ALA A 131 14.08 -6.42 9.43
N TYR A 132 14.47 -7.53 10.06
CA TYR A 132 13.87 -8.02 11.30
C TYR A 132 14.93 -8.23 12.39
N LYS A 133 14.56 -7.92 13.63
CA LYS A 133 15.41 -8.11 14.81
C LYS A 133 14.56 -8.53 15.99
N ASN A 134 14.95 -9.62 16.66
CA ASN A 134 14.24 -10.15 17.84
C ASN A 134 12.74 -10.40 17.64
N GLY A 135 12.34 -10.83 16.44
CA GLY A 135 10.94 -11.11 16.14
C GLY A 135 10.11 -9.88 15.74
N ASP A 136 10.74 -8.72 15.56
CA ASP A 136 10.07 -7.48 15.20
C ASP A 136 10.80 -6.79 14.03
N VAL A 137 10.14 -5.82 13.40
CA VAL A 137 10.72 -5.05 12.28
C VAL A 137 11.80 -4.10 12.81
N ASP A 138 13.01 -4.23 12.28
CA ASP A 138 14.05 -3.22 12.40
C ASP A 138 13.78 -2.08 11.41
N TYR A 139 13.11 -1.04 11.88
CA TYR A 139 12.67 0.06 11.02
C TYR A 139 13.83 0.84 10.39
N GLU A 140 14.99 0.92 11.01
CA GLU A 140 16.15 1.58 10.43
C GLU A 140 16.65 0.81 9.20
N VAL A 141 16.78 -0.50 9.34
CA VAL A 141 17.20 -1.39 8.24
C VAL A 141 16.11 -1.46 7.16
N ALA A 142 14.85 -1.63 7.56
CA ALA A 142 13.73 -1.67 6.64
C ALA A 142 13.59 -0.38 5.83
N LEU A 143 13.76 0.81 6.46
CA LEU A 143 13.80 2.12 5.80
C LEU A 143 14.88 2.18 4.73
N ARG A 144 16.04 1.66 5.01
CA ARG A 144 17.16 1.67 4.06
C ARG A 144 16.92 0.73 2.88
N LEU A 145 16.37 -0.45 3.13
CA LEU A 145 16.27 -1.51 2.12
C LEU A 145 15.00 -1.44 1.27
N PHE A 146 13.90 -0.89 1.82
CA PHE A 146 12.59 -0.88 1.16
C PHE A 146 12.10 0.51 0.74
N ASN A 147 12.96 1.55 0.80
CA ASN A 147 12.55 2.90 0.41
C ASN A 147 12.32 3.03 -1.11
N SER A 148 11.72 4.14 -1.49
CA SER A 148 11.35 4.41 -2.88
C SER A 148 12.56 4.57 -3.81
N ASP A 149 13.71 5.04 -3.31
CA ASP A 149 14.93 5.13 -4.14
C ASP A 149 15.43 3.73 -4.55
N GLN A 150 15.38 2.75 -3.65
CA GLN A 150 15.68 1.36 -3.95
C GLN A 150 14.71 0.80 -5.00
N GLN A 151 13.41 1.10 -4.88
CA GLN A 151 12.40 0.66 -5.86
C GLN A 151 12.60 1.31 -7.23
N VAL A 152 12.91 2.59 -7.28
CA VAL A 152 13.23 3.31 -8.53
C VAL A 152 14.40 2.66 -9.26
N GLN A 153 15.41 2.22 -8.52
CA GLN A 153 16.55 1.52 -9.10
C GLN A 153 16.18 0.11 -9.57
N ASP A 154 15.32 -0.63 -8.84
CA ASP A 154 14.80 -1.92 -9.30
C ASP A 154 14.06 -1.79 -10.63
N ILE A 155 13.24 -0.75 -10.79
CA ILE A 155 12.51 -0.48 -12.04
C ILE A 155 13.48 -0.31 -13.20
N GLU A 156 14.54 0.46 -13.01
CA GLU A 156 15.55 0.62 -14.05
C GLU A 156 16.32 -0.69 -14.34
N TRP A 157 16.61 -1.48 -13.33
CA TRP A 157 17.25 -2.80 -13.54
C TRP A 157 16.34 -3.74 -14.35
N VAL A 158 15.03 -3.73 -14.14
CA VAL A 158 14.08 -4.48 -14.97
C VAL A 158 14.10 -3.97 -16.42
N ARG A 159 14.14 -2.64 -16.65
CA ARG A 159 14.28 -2.09 -17.99
C ARG A 159 15.56 -2.58 -18.67
N LEU A 160 16.67 -2.55 -17.97
CA LEU A 160 17.96 -3.04 -18.49
C LEU A 160 17.95 -4.55 -18.75
N ASP A 161 17.24 -5.33 -17.94
CA ASP A 161 17.07 -6.77 -18.15
C ASP A 161 16.23 -7.06 -19.40
N LEU A 162 15.18 -6.26 -19.67
CA LEU A 162 14.44 -6.34 -20.95
C LEU A 162 15.32 -6.04 -22.15
N VAL A 163 16.20 -5.05 -22.05
CA VAL A 163 17.19 -4.76 -23.12
C VAL A 163 18.15 -5.91 -23.30
N LYS A 164 18.70 -6.45 -22.22
CA LYS A 164 19.61 -7.59 -22.23
C LYS A 164 18.98 -8.86 -22.87
N LYS A 165 17.68 -9.05 -22.66
CA LYS A 165 16.91 -10.17 -23.23
C LYS A 165 16.43 -9.91 -24.66
N GLY A 166 16.68 -8.73 -25.23
CA GLY A 166 16.20 -8.33 -26.57
C GLY A 166 14.68 -8.07 -26.64
N LEU A 167 14.03 -7.90 -25.49
CA LEU A 167 12.60 -7.60 -25.37
C LEU A 167 12.32 -6.11 -25.49
N LEU A 168 13.33 -5.28 -25.29
CA LEU A 168 13.33 -3.82 -25.50
C LEU A 168 14.60 -3.44 -26.27
N GLY A 169 14.50 -2.55 -27.24
CA GLY A 169 15.67 -1.99 -27.92
C GLY A 169 16.51 -1.13 -27.00
N LYS A 170 17.82 -1.07 -27.24
CA LYS A 170 18.76 -0.31 -26.40
C LYS A 170 18.39 1.18 -26.27
N ASP A 171 17.93 1.76 -27.36
CA ASP A 171 17.57 3.18 -27.46
C ASP A 171 16.05 3.41 -27.37
N ASP A 172 15.28 2.33 -27.16
CA ASP A 172 13.84 2.42 -27.01
C ASP A 172 13.49 3.03 -25.65
N LYS A 173 12.50 3.93 -25.69
CA LYS A 173 11.95 4.56 -24.50
C LYS A 173 10.66 3.86 -24.07
N ILE A 174 10.45 3.76 -22.77
CA ILE A 174 9.25 3.18 -22.17
C ILE A 174 8.22 4.27 -21.87
N ASN A 175 6.94 3.88 -21.79
CA ASN A 175 5.94 4.67 -21.11
C ASN A 175 5.90 4.24 -19.62
N VAL A 176 5.51 5.16 -18.74
CA VAL A 176 5.39 4.87 -17.32
C VAL A 176 4.01 5.31 -16.84
N PHE A 177 3.32 4.42 -16.15
CA PHE A 177 2.03 4.67 -15.53
C PHE A 177 2.15 4.53 -14.02
N GLY A 178 1.64 5.49 -13.27
CA GLY A 178 1.55 5.43 -11.81
C GLY A 178 0.31 6.11 -11.28
N ALA A 179 -0.45 5.38 -10.47
CA ALA A 179 -1.65 5.89 -9.82
C ALA A 179 -1.41 6.07 -8.31
N SER A 180 -2.07 7.07 -7.69
CA SER A 180 -2.00 7.33 -6.25
C SER A 180 -0.56 7.44 -5.74
N GLY A 181 -0.14 6.65 -4.78
CA GLY A 181 1.23 6.60 -4.26
C GLY A 181 2.27 6.20 -5.32
N ALA A 182 1.93 5.31 -6.26
CA ALA A 182 2.79 4.94 -7.36
C ALA A 182 3.05 6.12 -8.32
N GLY A 183 2.19 7.13 -8.36
CA GLY A 183 2.45 8.37 -9.09
C GLY A 183 3.63 9.16 -8.51
N ILE A 184 3.85 9.12 -7.19
CA ILE A 184 5.04 9.72 -6.55
C ILE A 184 6.29 8.92 -6.94
N LEU A 185 6.21 7.59 -6.92
CA LEU A 185 7.29 6.72 -7.38
C LEU A 185 7.63 6.98 -8.86
N THR A 186 6.62 7.20 -9.70
CA THR A 186 6.78 7.59 -11.10
C THR A 186 7.52 8.91 -11.25
N GLN A 187 7.17 9.93 -10.45
CA GLN A 187 7.85 11.23 -10.47
C GLN A 187 9.33 11.09 -10.06
N GLN A 188 9.64 10.25 -9.07
CA GLN A 188 11.03 9.94 -8.69
C GLN A 188 11.78 9.21 -9.81
N TYR A 189 11.12 8.23 -10.47
CA TYR A 189 11.73 7.50 -11.58
C TYR A 189 12.08 8.44 -12.75
N ILE A 190 11.16 9.30 -13.19
CA ILE A 190 11.43 10.24 -14.28
C ILE A 190 12.46 11.32 -13.92
N SER A 191 12.51 11.71 -12.64
CA SER A 191 13.57 12.63 -12.17
C SER A 191 14.97 12.04 -12.34
N LYS A 192 15.11 10.72 -12.16
CA LYS A 192 16.41 10.01 -12.21
C LYS A 192 16.71 9.45 -13.61
N TYR A 193 15.69 8.90 -14.28
CA TYR A 193 15.81 8.14 -15.54
C TYR A 193 14.92 8.66 -16.66
N GLY A 194 14.52 9.92 -16.62
CA GLY A 194 13.61 10.54 -17.60
C GLY A 194 14.08 10.46 -19.06
N ALA A 195 15.39 10.36 -19.29
CA ALA A 195 15.93 10.16 -20.63
C ALA A 195 15.43 8.86 -21.30
N ASN A 196 15.08 7.84 -20.49
CA ASN A 196 14.58 6.54 -20.93
C ASN A 196 13.05 6.51 -21.07
N VAL A 197 12.36 7.63 -20.80
CA VAL A 197 10.90 7.70 -20.76
C VAL A 197 10.37 8.46 -21.98
N ASN A 198 9.38 7.87 -22.65
CA ASN A 198 8.67 8.48 -23.77
C ASN A 198 7.43 9.24 -23.29
N ARG A 199 6.60 8.62 -22.47
CA ARG A 199 5.36 9.19 -21.94
C ARG A 199 5.18 8.82 -20.47
N VAL A 200 4.52 9.73 -19.74
CA VAL A 200 4.14 9.52 -18.35
C VAL A 200 2.64 9.68 -18.22
N ILE A 201 2.01 8.74 -17.52
CA ILE A 201 0.60 8.81 -17.15
C ILE A 201 0.54 8.82 -15.63
N LEU A 202 0.04 9.90 -15.06
CA LEU A 202 -0.15 10.07 -13.62
C LEU A 202 -1.66 10.15 -13.34
N GLU A 203 -2.14 9.26 -12.51
CA GLU A 203 -3.55 9.19 -12.14
C GLU A 203 -3.71 9.42 -10.64
N SER A 204 -4.55 10.41 -10.27
CA SER A 204 -4.94 10.67 -8.86
C SER A 204 -3.77 10.71 -7.89
N THR A 205 -2.65 11.32 -8.30
CA THR A 205 -1.43 11.41 -7.49
C THR A 205 -1.19 12.82 -6.96
N GLY A 206 -0.36 12.92 -5.92
CA GLY A 206 0.08 14.20 -5.37
C GLY A 206 1.12 14.89 -6.23
N ALA A 207 1.04 16.21 -6.31
CA ALA A 207 2.03 17.09 -6.93
C ALA A 207 2.23 18.33 -6.04
N PRO A 208 2.87 18.18 -4.86
CA PRO A 208 2.95 19.24 -3.84
C PRO A 208 3.61 20.51 -4.37
N ASP A 209 4.66 20.42 -5.17
CA ASP A 209 5.36 21.57 -5.74
C ASP A 209 4.46 22.37 -6.70
N LEU A 210 3.66 21.67 -7.53
CA LEU A 210 2.70 22.33 -8.41
C LEU A 210 1.57 22.96 -7.62
N SER A 211 1.09 22.30 -6.58
CA SER A 211 0.06 22.82 -5.68
C SER A 211 0.51 24.13 -5.03
N GLN A 212 1.73 24.16 -4.53
CA GLN A 212 2.34 25.37 -3.97
C GLN A 212 2.49 26.48 -5.03
N LYS A 213 3.02 26.15 -6.19
CA LYS A 213 3.25 27.10 -7.29
C LYS A 213 1.96 27.76 -7.78
N TYR A 214 0.87 27.02 -7.85
CA TYR A 214 -0.41 27.51 -8.36
C TYR A 214 -1.39 27.92 -7.25
N GLY A 215 -0.97 27.91 -5.99
CA GLY A 215 -1.84 28.24 -4.84
C GLY A 215 -2.99 27.25 -4.63
N VAL A 216 -2.87 26.05 -5.18
CA VAL A 216 -3.90 25.01 -5.01
C VAL A 216 -3.75 24.40 -3.64
N LYS A 217 -4.84 24.37 -2.86
CA LYS A 217 -4.86 23.75 -1.55
C LYS A 217 -4.79 22.23 -1.72
N TYR A 218 -3.66 21.64 -1.29
CA TYR A 218 -3.40 20.21 -1.47
C TYR A 218 -4.33 19.33 -0.62
N SER A 219 -4.63 19.77 0.60
CA SER A 219 -5.61 19.15 1.49
C SER A 219 -6.70 20.17 1.82
N PRO A 220 -7.88 20.10 1.19
CA PRO A 220 -8.99 20.96 1.53
C PRO A 220 -9.47 20.62 2.96
N ASP A 221 -9.86 21.66 3.72
CA ASP A 221 -10.50 21.44 5.02
C ASP A 221 -11.88 20.80 4.83
N PHE A 222 -12.37 20.11 5.87
CA PHE A 222 -13.70 19.51 5.83
C PHE A 222 -14.80 20.54 5.48
N LYS A 223 -14.64 21.80 5.95
CA LYS A 223 -15.54 22.91 5.62
C LYS A 223 -15.59 23.25 4.12
N ASP A 224 -14.50 23.05 3.38
CA ASP A 224 -14.43 23.34 1.95
C ASP A 224 -15.20 22.26 1.15
N PHE A 225 -15.24 21.04 1.70
CA PHE A 225 -15.94 19.89 1.10
C PHE A 225 -17.41 19.81 1.55
N ASN A 226 -17.66 19.96 2.85
CA ASN A 226 -19.00 19.80 3.46
C ASN A 226 -19.24 20.91 4.52
N PRO A 227 -19.54 22.15 4.11
CA PRO A 227 -19.67 23.28 5.03
C PRO A 227 -20.75 23.09 6.10
N GLU A 228 -21.87 22.46 5.74
CA GLU A 228 -22.96 22.15 6.67
C GLU A 228 -22.53 21.10 7.69
N GLY A 229 -21.87 20.03 7.25
CA GLY A 229 -21.30 19.01 8.11
C GLY A 229 -20.24 19.58 9.05
N ASP A 230 -19.40 20.51 8.57
CA ASP A 230 -18.36 21.17 9.39
C ASP A 230 -18.98 21.98 10.53
N LYS A 231 -20.08 22.71 10.28
CA LYS A 231 -20.79 23.42 11.32
C LYS A 231 -21.27 22.49 12.44
N ILE A 232 -21.90 21.38 12.07
CA ILE A 232 -22.38 20.36 13.02
C ILE A 232 -21.21 19.71 13.77
N LEU A 233 -20.10 19.43 13.07
CA LEU A 233 -18.88 18.87 13.64
C LEU A 233 -18.30 19.80 14.70
N ASN A 234 -18.16 21.08 14.42
CA ASN A 234 -17.63 22.06 15.36
C ASN A 234 -18.53 22.19 16.61
N GLU A 235 -19.84 22.22 16.46
CA GLU A 235 -20.78 22.21 17.58
C GLU A 235 -20.68 20.92 18.41
N LEU A 236 -20.52 19.78 17.77
CA LEU A 236 -20.34 18.49 18.43
C LEU A 236 -19.06 18.44 19.25
N LEU A 237 -17.93 18.87 18.68
CA LEU A 237 -16.63 18.89 19.33
C LEU A 237 -16.56 19.89 20.51
N ALA A 238 -17.34 20.97 20.43
CA ALA A 238 -17.44 21.93 21.55
C ALA A 238 -18.22 21.39 22.76
N LYS A 239 -19.16 20.46 22.52
CA LYS A 239 -20.08 19.97 23.56
C LYS A 239 -19.71 18.59 24.12
N LYS A 240 -18.94 17.78 23.40
CA LYS A 240 -18.67 16.40 23.77
C LYS A 240 -17.18 16.06 23.60
N SER A 241 -16.65 15.31 24.56
CA SER A 241 -15.39 14.60 24.38
C SER A 241 -15.65 13.41 23.44
N ILE A 242 -15.06 13.44 22.26
CA ILE A 242 -15.22 12.38 21.25
C ILE A 242 -13.84 11.99 20.72
N ASP A 243 -13.66 10.71 20.44
CA ASP A 243 -12.45 10.22 19.79
C ASP A 243 -12.36 10.80 18.35
N LYS A 244 -11.58 11.87 18.21
CA LYS A 244 -11.42 12.61 16.96
C LYS A 244 -10.87 11.75 15.84
N GLN A 245 -9.93 10.84 16.14
CA GLN A 245 -9.32 9.97 15.13
C GLN A 245 -10.35 8.99 14.57
N SER A 246 -11.13 8.33 15.45
CA SER A 246 -12.21 7.43 15.00
C SER A 246 -13.28 8.18 14.20
N LEU A 247 -13.65 9.39 14.65
CA LEU A 247 -14.64 10.22 13.94
C LEU A 247 -14.13 10.62 12.55
N SER A 248 -12.90 11.07 12.44
CA SER A 248 -12.26 11.43 11.18
C SER A 248 -12.24 10.26 10.21
N ASN A 249 -11.80 9.07 10.65
CA ASN A 249 -11.80 7.86 9.84
C ASN A 249 -13.20 7.48 9.35
N ILE A 250 -14.22 7.60 10.20
CA ILE A 250 -15.60 7.31 9.85
C ILE A 250 -16.10 8.28 8.77
N LEU A 251 -15.88 9.58 8.95
CA LEU A 251 -16.29 10.61 7.98
C LEU A 251 -15.55 10.45 6.65
N TYR A 252 -14.24 10.15 6.69
CA TYR A 252 -13.44 9.89 5.51
C TYR A 252 -13.94 8.67 4.73
N GLN A 253 -14.15 7.53 5.39
CA GLN A 253 -14.66 6.32 4.75
C GLN A 253 -16.07 6.55 4.17
N THR A 254 -16.93 7.26 4.91
CA THR A 254 -18.25 7.65 4.42
C THR A 254 -18.16 8.52 3.17
N GLY A 255 -17.21 9.47 3.16
CA GLY A 255 -16.92 10.33 2.01
C GLY A 255 -16.53 9.57 0.75
N ARG A 256 -15.84 8.42 0.91
CA ARG A 256 -15.35 7.60 -0.21
C ARG A 256 -16.35 6.57 -0.71
N THR A 257 -17.22 6.06 0.16
CA THR A 257 -18.02 4.86 -0.14
C THR A 257 -19.51 5.14 -0.40
N GLU A 258 -20.01 6.27 0.10
CA GLU A 258 -21.44 6.55 -0.03
C GLU A 258 -21.76 7.30 -1.33
N LYS A 259 -22.91 6.97 -1.94
CA LYS A 259 -23.38 7.63 -3.18
C LYS A 259 -23.65 9.14 -2.99
N LYS A 260 -24.09 9.53 -1.79
CA LYS A 260 -24.31 10.91 -1.37
C LYS A 260 -23.49 11.21 -0.14
N PRO A 261 -22.15 11.41 -0.31
CA PRO A 261 -21.23 11.46 0.82
C PRO A 261 -21.52 12.57 1.81
N LYS A 262 -21.85 13.77 1.34
CA LYS A 262 -22.13 14.93 2.21
C LYS A 262 -23.34 14.66 3.10
N ASP A 263 -24.46 14.20 2.53
CA ASP A 263 -25.67 13.88 3.27
C ASP A 263 -25.45 12.76 4.29
N ALA A 264 -24.66 11.76 3.93
CA ALA A 264 -24.35 10.65 4.81
C ALA A 264 -23.46 11.09 5.99
N GLN A 265 -22.49 11.96 5.76
CA GLN A 265 -21.66 12.54 6.81
C GLN A 265 -22.49 13.41 7.77
N ILE A 266 -23.38 14.26 7.25
CA ILE A 266 -24.30 15.08 8.06
C ILE A 266 -25.15 14.19 8.96
N LYS A 267 -25.79 13.14 8.42
CA LYS A 267 -26.60 12.20 9.21
C LYS A 267 -25.81 11.52 10.35
N ILE A 268 -24.54 11.19 10.12
CA ILE A 268 -23.68 10.63 11.16
C ILE A 268 -23.45 11.66 12.27
N LEU A 269 -23.10 12.89 11.90
CA LEU A 269 -22.82 13.98 12.85
C LEU A 269 -24.06 14.34 13.68
N GLU A 270 -25.24 14.50 13.04
CA GLU A 270 -26.51 14.74 13.70
C GLU A 270 -26.86 13.63 14.71
N LYS A 271 -26.67 12.36 14.30
CA LYS A 271 -26.91 11.22 15.19
C LYS A 271 -26.00 11.24 16.41
N LEU A 272 -24.73 11.60 16.24
CA LEU A 272 -23.77 11.74 17.34
C LEU A 272 -24.11 12.93 18.23
N GLN A 273 -24.57 14.04 17.66
CA GLN A 273 -25.05 15.22 18.41
C GLN A 273 -26.26 14.87 19.27
N ASN A 274 -27.16 14.03 18.78
CA ASN A 274 -28.38 13.55 19.45
C ASN A 274 -28.14 12.33 20.38
N GLY A 275 -26.92 12.08 20.82
CA GLY A 275 -26.61 11.03 21.80
C GLY A 275 -26.19 9.68 21.23
N GLY A 276 -26.06 9.56 19.92
CA GLY A 276 -25.51 8.35 19.27
C GLY A 276 -24.04 8.09 19.67
N SER A 277 -23.58 6.86 19.45
CA SER A 277 -22.22 6.41 19.73
C SER A 277 -21.43 6.14 18.46
N LEU A 278 -20.12 6.44 18.46
CA LEU A 278 -19.19 6.03 17.39
C LEU A 278 -19.07 4.52 17.26
N PHE A 279 -19.38 3.77 18.32
CA PHE A 279 -19.23 2.31 18.35
C PHE A 279 -19.96 1.62 17.19
N GLN A 280 -21.17 2.06 16.86
CA GLN A 280 -21.97 1.51 15.76
C GLN A 280 -21.33 1.69 14.37
N TYR A 281 -20.39 2.64 14.23
CA TYR A 281 -19.69 2.91 12.98
C TYR A 281 -18.31 2.26 12.93
N LYS A 282 -17.70 1.94 14.08
CA LYS A 282 -16.37 1.30 14.15
C LYS A 282 -16.34 -0.08 13.50
N PHE A 283 -17.47 -0.79 13.48
CA PHE A 283 -17.58 -2.14 12.89
C PHE A 283 -18.07 -2.14 11.44
N LYS A 284 -18.42 -0.99 10.87
CA LYS A 284 -18.85 -0.91 9.46
C LYS A 284 -17.77 -1.41 8.48
N PRO A 285 -16.47 -1.13 8.68
CA PRO A 285 -15.41 -1.73 7.87
C PRO A 285 -15.25 -3.24 8.04
N ILE A 286 -15.50 -3.77 9.25
CA ILE A 286 -15.36 -5.20 9.57
C ILE A 286 -16.49 -6.04 8.96
N THR A 287 -17.66 -5.43 8.72
CA THR A 287 -18.77 -6.09 8.01
C THR A 287 -18.57 -6.16 6.49
N ASN A 288 -17.59 -5.46 5.96
CA ASN A 288 -17.17 -5.64 4.58
C ASN A 288 -16.22 -6.84 4.51
N LEU A 289 -16.72 -7.96 4.02
CA LEU A 289 -15.97 -9.21 3.88
C LEU A 289 -14.67 -9.05 3.09
N SER A 290 -14.63 -8.12 2.13
CA SER A 290 -13.42 -7.83 1.36
C SER A 290 -12.34 -7.14 2.19
N VAL A 291 -12.71 -6.30 3.15
CA VAL A 291 -11.75 -5.67 4.09
C VAL A 291 -11.24 -6.69 5.09
N LEU A 292 -12.13 -7.56 5.59
CA LEU A 292 -11.75 -8.65 6.49
C LEU A 292 -10.82 -9.64 5.77
N ASP A 293 -11.14 -10.02 4.54
CA ASP A 293 -10.32 -10.87 3.69
C ASP A 293 -8.94 -10.25 3.43
N TYR A 294 -8.89 -8.95 3.13
CA TYR A 294 -7.66 -8.20 3.00
C TYR A 294 -6.84 -8.21 4.29
N MET A 295 -7.47 -7.93 5.44
CA MET A 295 -6.77 -7.93 6.74
C MET A 295 -6.26 -9.31 7.13
N ILE A 296 -6.98 -10.38 6.79
CA ILE A 296 -6.57 -11.77 7.07
C ILE A 296 -5.46 -12.22 6.12
N LYS A 297 -5.55 -11.84 4.84
CA LYS A 297 -4.59 -12.23 3.80
C LYS A 297 -3.37 -11.33 3.70
N THR A 298 -3.40 -10.15 4.36
CA THR A 298 -2.26 -9.23 4.31
C THR A 298 -1.18 -9.72 5.27
N PRO A 299 -0.05 -10.21 4.75
CA PRO A 299 1.07 -10.62 5.60
C PRO A 299 1.55 -9.49 6.50
N THR A 300 2.11 -9.83 7.65
CA THR A 300 2.66 -8.85 8.62
C THR A 300 3.68 -7.93 7.99
N GLU A 301 4.41 -8.43 7.02
CA GLU A 301 5.38 -7.67 6.27
C GLU A 301 4.72 -6.52 5.52
N ILE A 302 3.53 -6.75 4.95
CA ILE A 302 2.75 -5.67 4.33
C ILE A 302 2.23 -4.71 5.40
N MET A 303 1.80 -5.19 6.56
CA MET A 303 1.41 -4.34 7.69
C MET A 303 2.59 -3.54 8.23
N ALA A 304 3.75 -4.14 8.39
CA ALA A 304 4.98 -3.46 8.75
C ALA A 304 5.37 -2.41 7.70
N ARG A 305 5.18 -2.72 6.43
CA ARG A 305 5.44 -1.84 5.31
C ARG A 305 4.43 -0.71 5.20
N VAL A 306 3.14 -0.97 5.42
CA VAL A 306 2.10 0.06 5.52
C VAL A 306 2.37 0.99 6.70
N GLN A 307 2.72 0.47 7.87
CA GLN A 307 3.14 1.28 9.01
C GLN A 307 4.41 2.07 8.72
N PHE A 308 5.31 1.52 7.96
CA PHE A 308 6.54 2.14 7.50
C PHE A 308 6.26 3.28 6.51
N TYR A 309 5.44 3.07 5.49
CA TYR A 309 5.03 4.12 4.56
C TYR A 309 4.26 5.23 5.28
N LEU A 310 3.38 4.89 6.20
CA LEU A 310 2.70 5.86 7.04
C LEU A 310 3.69 6.64 7.90
N LYS A 311 4.71 6.01 8.49
CA LYS A 311 5.76 6.72 9.23
C LYS A 311 6.62 7.62 8.36
N ILE A 312 6.99 7.21 7.15
CA ILE A 312 7.71 8.08 6.21
C ILE A 312 6.84 9.24 5.77
N LEU A 313 5.60 8.97 5.39
CA LEU A 313 4.66 10.02 4.99
C LEU A 313 4.47 11.02 6.14
N PHE A 314 4.33 10.55 7.38
CA PHE A 314 4.26 11.39 8.57
C PHE A 314 5.56 12.14 8.84
N SER A 315 6.73 11.53 8.63
CA SER A 315 8.03 12.18 8.82
C SER A 315 8.30 13.24 7.76
N LEU A 316 7.92 12.97 6.50
CA LEU A 316 7.98 13.95 5.41
C LEU A 316 7.02 15.12 5.63
N ILE A 317 5.81 14.86 6.08
CA ILE A 317 4.83 15.90 6.45
C ILE A 317 5.35 16.73 7.63
N LEU A 318 5.97 16.11 8.64
CA LEU A 318 6.61 16.80 9.76
C LEU A 318 7.80 17.67 9.34
N LEU A 319 8.62 17.20 8.39
CA LEU A 319 9.75 17.96 7.84
C LEU A 319 9.29 19.16 6.99
N LEU A 320 8.15 18.99 6.28
CA LEU A 320 7.56 20.06 5.45
C LEU A 320 6.68 21.04 6.24
N SER A 321 6.31 20.72 7.47
CA SER A 321 5.51 21.58 8.35
C SER A 321 6.02 21.54 9.81
N PRO A 322 7.18 22.17 10.10
CA PRO A 322 7.80 22.10 11.43
C PRO A 322 6.96 22.71 12.56
N SER A 323 5.89 23.46 12.25
CA SER A 323 4.98 24.07 13.21
C SER A 323 3.68 23.30 13.44
N ALA A 324 3.45 22.19 12.73
CA ALA A 324 2.22 21.43 12.86
C ALA A 324 2.28 20.48 14.07
N THR A 325 1.27 20.52 14.93
CA THR A 325 1.12 19.55 16.02
C THR A 325 0.78 18.17 15.45
N ARG A 326 1.09 17.11 16.20
CA ARG A 326 0.79 15.72 15.81
C ARG A 326 -0.71 15.52 15.49
N GLU A 327 -1.57 16.29 16.14
CA GLU A 327 -3.03 16.27 15.90
C GLU A 327 -3.41 16.97 14.60
N GLU A 328 -2.77 18.10 14.25
CA GLU A 328 -3.00 18.80 12.98
C GLU A 328 -2.51 17.99 11.78
N ILE A 329 -1.43 17.21 11.94
CA ILE A 329 -0.89 16.34 10.90
C ILE A 329 -1.85 15.18 10.61
N LEU A 330 -2.41 14.55 11.65
CA LEU A 330 -3.42 13.50 11.52
C LEU A 330 -4.70 14.02 10.83
N PHE A 331 -5.08 15.26 11.09
CA PHE A 331 -6.24 15.89 10.44
C PHE A 331 -5.98 16.33 8.98
N ARG A 332 -4.72 16.60 8.62
CA ARG A 332 -4.32 17.00 7.26
C ARG A 332 -3.99 15.81 6.34
N ALA A 333 -3.70 14.64 6.90
CA ALA A 333 -3.37 13.44 6.15
C ALA A 333 -4.62 12.58 5.80
N ILE A 334 -5.80 13.04 6.19
CA ILE A 334 -7.11 12.46 5.90
C ILE A 334 -7.90 13.39 4.99
#